data_d9a2ada852541f0968def8065a027609
#
_entry.id   d9a2ada852541f0968def8065a027609
#
_cell.length_a   1.000
_cell.length_b   1.000
_cell.length_c   1.000
_cell.angle_alpha   90.00
_cell.angle_beta   90.00
_cell.angle_gamma   90.00
#
_symmetry.space_group_name_H-M   'P 1'
#
loop_
_entity.id
_entity.type
_entity.pdbx_description
1 polymer ?
#
loop_
_entity_poly.entity_id
_entity_poly.type
_entity_poly.pdbx_seq_one_letter_code
_entity_poly.pdbx_strand_id
1 'polypeptide(L)'
;MEKYLQHQQELHHVFIDFKKAFDRVWHEALWSITRKYNINSNLINVIGNLYNKATSAVFCNNNIGDWFRITVGVRQGCLLSPTLFNIFLERITTDALEDHCGTVNIGGRPITNLRFADDTDGLAGNECELASLVEQLDKASSNFGMEISAEKTKIMTNSKEPSKKEIKVNGQIIESVTKFKYLGLIVYDEGSKPEILSRIAQTTAALTKPKPIWSNKNIAISSKIRLLVPWSCQFFSMPVSRGH
;
A
#
# COMPACT_ATOMS: atom_id res chain seq x y z
N MET A 1 -7.45 4.62 14.27
CA MET A 1 -6.65 5.57 15.08
C MET A 1 -7.53 6.41 16.01
N GLU A 2 -8.36 7.37 15.54
CA GLU A 2 -9.13 8.32 16.38
C GLU A 2 -9.95 7.67 17.50
N LYS A 3 -10.71 6.60 17.22
CA LYS A 3 -11.49 5.89 18.26
C LYS A 3 -10.61 5.25 19.32
N TYR A 4 -9.48 4.68 18.95
CA TYR A 4 -8.52 4.10 19.89
C TYR A 4 -7.91 5.17 20.79
N LEU A 5 -7.54 6.32 20.23
CA LEU A 5 -7.07 7.47 20.99
C LEU A 5 -8.13 8.00 21.97
N GLN A 6 -9.41 8.12 21.55
CA GLN A 6 -10.51 8.55 22.39
C GLN A 6 -10.75 7.61 23.58
N HIS A 7 -10.55 6.31 23.38
CA HIS A 7 -10.71 5.30 24.44
C HIS A 7 -9.41 4.96 25.18
N GLN A 8 -8.32 5.70 24.92
CA GLN A 8 -6.99 5.45 25.50
C GLN A 8 -6.50 4.00 25.31
N GLN A 9 -6.88 3.41 24.18
CA GLN A 9 -6.44 2.07 23.80
C GLN A 9 -5.20 2.14 22.92
N GLU A 10 -4.31 1.18 23.09
CA GLU A 10 -3.13 1.05 22.23
C GLU A 10 -3.51 0.54 20.84
N LEU A 11 -2.86 1.08 19.83
CA LEU A 11 -2.96 0.65 18.47
C LEU A 11 -1.57 0.71 17.84
N HIS A 12 -1.16 -0.43 17.34
CA HIS A 12 0.13 -0.60 16.68
C HIS A 12 -0.09 -0.81 15.19
N HIS A 13 0.65 -0.07 14.38
CA HIS A 13 0.67 -0.14 12.93
C HIS A 13 2.00 -0.68 12.44
N VAL A 14 1.98 -1.49 11.41
CA VAL A 14 3.16 -1.81 10.60
C VAL A 14 2.86 -1.54 9.13
N PHE A 15 3.49 -0.52 8.59
CA PHE A 15 3.41 -0.19 7.16
C PHE A 15 4.43 -1.02 6.40
N ILE A 16 3.96 -2.04 5.69
CA ILE A 16 4.80 -3.02 5.01
C ILE A 16 4.99 -2.61 3.55
N ASP A 17 6.26 -2.60 3.12
CA ASP A 17 6.66 -2.39 1.72
C ASP A 17 7.39 -3.63 1.21
N PHE A 18 7.03 -4.11 0.03
CA PHE A 18 7.70 -5.24 -0.60
C PHE A 18 8.80 -4.77 -1.57
N LYS A 19 9.95 -5.43 -1.54
CA LYS A 19 11.03 -5.15 -2.50
C LYS A 19 10.62 -5.55 -3.91
N LYS A 20 10.46 -4.56 -4.81
CA LYS A 20 10.10 -4.79 -6.22
C LYS A 20 8.90 -5.73 -6.37
N ALA A 21 7.81 -5.45 -5.66
CA ALA A 21 6.64 -6.32 -5.52
C ALA A 21 6.15 -6.91 -6.86
N PHE A 22 5.93 -6.05 -7.87
CA PHE A 22 5.47 -6.47 -9.20
C PHE A 22 6.49 -7.31 -9.97
N ASP A 23 7.78 -7.11 -9.74
CA ASP A 23 8.87 -7.81 -10.46
C ASP A 23 9.16 -9.20 -9.86
N ARG A 24 8.63 -9.52 -8.67
CA ARG A 24 8.89 -10.76 -7.94
C ARG A 24 7.76 -11.78 -7.98
N VAL A 25 6.66 -11.49 -8.65
CA VAL A 25 5.53 -12.42 -8.75
C VAL A 25 5.95 -13.70 -9.48
N TRP A 26 6.02 -14.83 -8.78
CA TRP A 26 6.39 -16.11 -9.35
C TRP A 26 5.24 -16.67 -10.19
N HIS A 27 5.46 -16.85 -11.49
CA HIS A 27 4.42 -17.24 -12.45
C HIS A 27 3.78 -18.59 -12.14
N GLU A 28 4.56 -19.63 -11.83
CA GLU A 28 4.03 -20.96 -11.55
C GLU A 28 3.14 -20.98 -10.30
N ALA A 29 3.58 -20.27 -9.25
CA ALA A 29 2.78 -20.08 -8.04
C ALA A 29 1.49 -19.33 -8.35
N LEU A 30 1.57 -18.23 -9.14
CA LEU A 30 0.40 -17.45 -9.56
C LEU A 30 -0.63 -18.33 -10.30
N TRP A 31 -0.19 -19.17 -11.24
CA TRP A 31 -1.11 -20.06 -11.96
C TRP A 31 -1.69 -21.15 -11.05
N SER A 32 -0.95 -21.62 -10.06
CA SER A 32 -1.47 -22.55 -9.04
C SER A 32 -2.53 -21.89 -8.18
N ILE A 33 -2.27 -20.65 -7.73
CA ILE A 33 -3.19 -19.84 -6.92
C ILE A 33 -4.49 -19.58 -7.69
N THR A 34 -4.40 -19.13 -8.94
CA THR A 34 -5.57 -18.82 -9.77
C THR A 34 -6.49 -20.03 -9.97
N ARG A 35 -5.91 -21.25 -10.09
CA ARG A 35 -6.70 -22.50 -10.13
C ARG A 35 -7.43 -22.75 -8.80
N LYS A 36 -6.78 -22.51 -7.66
CA LYS A 36 -7.42 -22.65 -6.33
C LYS A 36 -8.58 -21.69 -6.12
N TYR A 37 -8.58 -20.52 -6.76
CA TYR A 37 -9.67 -19.57 -6.76
C TYR A 37 -10.77 -19.91 -7.79
N ASN A 38 -10.79 -21.12 -8.36
CA ASN A 38 -11.74 -21.59 -9.35
C ASN A 38 -11.86 -20.70 -10.60
N ILE A 39 -10.78 -20.02 -10.98
CA ILE A 39 -10.73 -19.26 -12.23
C ILE A 39 -10.70 -20.27 -13.40
N ASN A 40 -11.47 -19.97 -14.45
CA ASN A 40 -11.59 -20.84 -15.61
C ASN A 40 -10.21 -21.19 -16.22
N SER A 41 -9.93 -22.50 -16.37
CA SER A 41 -8.63 -23.01 -16.85
C SER A 41 -8.27 -22.48 -18.25
N ASN A 42 -9.25 -22.27 -19.13
CA ASN A 42 -8.99 -21.69 -20.44
C ASN A 42 -8.44 -20.26 -20.33
N LEU A 43 -9.01 -19.46 -19.43
CA LEU A 43 -8.55 -18.10 -19.18
C LEU A 43 -7.13 -18.11 -18.60
N ILE A 44 -6.86 -19.00 -17.64
CA ILE A 44 -5.51 -19.15 -17.07
C ILE A 44 -4.50 -19.53 -18.15
N ASN A 45 -4.86 -20.46 -19.04
CA ASN A 45 -3.99 -20.89 -20.14
C ASN A 45 -3.71 -19.74 -21.13
N VAL A 46 -4.73 -18.96 -21.47
CA VAL A 46 -4.56 -17.78 -22.35
C VAL A 46 -3.58 -16.78 -21.72
N ILE A 47 -3.80 -16.42 -20.45
CA ILE A 47 -2.93 -15.48 -19.74
C ILE A 47 -1.53 -16.06 -19.60
N GLY A 48 -1.41 -17.34 -19.18
CA GLY A 48 -0.13 -18.04 -19.05
C GLY A 48 0.66 -18.06 -20.37
N ASN A 49 0.00 -18.27 -21.50
CA ASN A 49 0.65 -18.23 -22.83
C ASN A 49 1.16 -16.83 -23.19
N LEU A 50 0.49 -15.75 -22.76
CA LEU A 50 0.99 -14.39 -22.93
C LEU A 50 2.28 -14.15 -22.14
N TYR A 51 2.38 -14.71 -20.93
CA TYR A 51 3.57 -14.60 -20.08
C TYR A 51 4.70 -15.52 -20.53
N ASN A 52 4.40 -16.77 -20.94
CA ASN A 52 5.39 -17.76 -21.38
C ASN A 52 6.16 -17.32 -22.63
N LYS A 53 5.57 -16.46 -23.48
CA LYS A 53 6.20 -15.88 -24.68
C LYS A 53 6.88 -14.55 -24.39
N ALA A 54 6.86 -14.08 -23.16
CA ALA A 54 7.45 -12.81 -22.79
C ALA A 54 8.99 -12.90 -22.77
N THR A 55 9.62 -12.02 -23.52
CA THR A 55 11.07 -11.82 -23.53
C THR A 55 11.38 -10.36 -23.25
N SER A 56 12.56 -10.11 -22.70
CA SER A 56 13.11 -8.77 -22.51
C SER A 56 14.54 -8.71 -23.00
N ALA A 57 15.00 -7.51 -23.35
CA ALA A 57 16.38 -7.21 -23.63
C ALA A 57 16.78 -5.92 -22.92
N VAL A 58 18.03 -5.78 -22.53
CA VAL A 58 18.57 -4.56 -21.96
C VAL A 58 18.95 -3.59 -23.07
N PHE A 59 18.45 -2.35 -23.00
CA PHE A 59 18.85 -1.28 -23.88
C PHE A 59 19.91 -0.42 -23.18
N CYS A 60 21.13 -0.41 -23.70
CA CYS A 60 22.24 0.35 -23.14
C CYS A 60 23.10 0.94 -24.27
N ASN A 61 23.55 2.18 -24.13
CA ASN A 61 24.43 2.86 -25.10
C ASN A 61 23.93 2.76 -26.55
N ASN A 62 22.65 2.98 -26.78
CA ASN A 62 21.99 2.86 -28.08
C ASN A 62 22.02 1.47 -28.73
N ASN A 63 22.37 0.43 -28.01
CA ASN A 63 22.38 -0.95 -28.46
C ASN A 63 21.40 -1.79 -27.65
N ILE A 64 20.75 -2.76 -28.32
CA ILE A 64 19.90 -3.77 -27.68
C ILE A 64 20.77 -4.99 -27.42
N GLY A 65 20.84 -5.41 -26.15
CA GLY A 65 21.49 -6.65 -25.75
C GLY A 65 20.70 -7.91 -26.13
N ASP A 66 21.19 -9.06 -25.70
CA ASP A 66 20.54 -10.36 -25.96
C ASP A 66 19.16 -10.47 -25.31
N TRP A 67 18.25 -11.12 -26.03
CA TRP A 67 16.90 -11.38 -25.54
C TRP A 67 16.88 -12.55 -24.53
N PHE A 68 16.27 -12.35 -23.36
CA PHE A 68 16.11 -13.36 -22.34
C PHE A 68 14.63 -13.56 -21.96
N ARG A 69 14.29 -14.77 -21.52
CA ARG A 69 12.93 -15.08 -21.06
C ARG A 69 12.67 -14.49 -19.70
N ILE A 70 11.44 -14.01 -19.51
CA ILE A 70 10.94 -13.54 -18.21
C ILE A 70 10.16 -14.68 -17.58
N THR A 71 10.59 -15.14 -16.38
CA THR A 71 9.97 -16.23 -15.62
C THR A 71 9.30 -15.75 -14.35
N VAL A 72 9.51 -14.50 -13.98
CA VAL A 72 8.96 -13.84 -12.77
C VAL A 72 8.51 -12.42 -13.11
N GLY A 73 7.61 -11.92 -12.31
CA GLY A 73 7.10 -10.55 -12.39
C GLY A 73 5.87 -10.40 -13.28
N VAL A 74 5.07 -9.41 -12.95
CA VAL A 74 3.93 -8.97 -13.78
C VAL A 74 4.27 -7.67 -14.49
N ARG A 75 3.77 -7.50 -15.71
CA ARG A 75 4.14 -6.37 -16.58
C ARG A 75 3.59 -5.06 -16.01
N GLN A 76 4.47 -4.12 -15.70
CA GLN A 76 4.07 -2.77 -15.30
C GLN A 76 3.35 -2.08 -16.48
N GLY A 77 2.23 -1.40 -16.17
CA GLY A 77 1.39 -0.75 -17.19
C GLY A 77 0.40 -1.67 -17.93
N CYS A 78 0.40 -2.98 -17.69
CA CYS A 78 -0.61 -3.89 -18.23
C CYS A 78 -1.89 -3.83 -17.37
N LEU A 79 -3.07 -3.80 -17.98
CA LEU A 79 -4.36 -3.76 -17.29
C LEU A 79 -4.64 -4.99 -16.41
N LEU A 80 -4.06 -6.14 -16.75
CA LEU A 80 -4.22 -7.39 -15.98
C LEU A 80 -3.28 -7.46 -14.77
N SER A 81 -2.14 -6.80 -14.82
CA SER A 81 -1.10 -6.94 -13.80
C SER A 81 -1.55 -6.58 -12.39
N PRO A 82 -2.31 -5.50 -12.14
CA PRO A 82 -2.83 -5.22 -10.80
C PRO A 82 -3.73 -6.32 -10.26
N THR A 83 -4.60 -6.89 -11.11
CA THR A 83 -5.50 -7.97 -10.71
C THR A 83 -4.72 -9.25 -10.37
N LEU A 84 -3.76 -9.63 -11.21
CA LEU A 84 -2.92 -10.80 -10.98
C LEU A 84 -2.07 -10.65 -9.71
N PHE A 85 -1.51 -9.47 -9.50
CA PHE A 85 -0.77 -9.13 -8.29
C PHE A 85 -1.64 -9.22 -7.04
N ASN A 86 -2.85 -8.64 -7.08
CA ASN A 86 -3.78 -8.69 -5.95
C ASN A 86 -4.19 -10.14 -5.59
N ILE A 87 -4.44 -11.00 -6.60
CA ILE A 87 -4.74 -12.42 -6.38
C ILE A 87 -3.54 -13.12 -5.71
N PHE A 88 -2.33 -12.79 -6.14
CA PHE A 88 -1.10 -13.36 -5.58
C PHE A 88 -0.89 -12.92 -4.13
N LEU A 89 -1.00 -11.62 -3.87
CA LEU A 89 -0.83 -11.05 -2.53
C LEU A 89 -1.94 -11.50 -1.57
N GLU A 90 -3.17 -11.64 -2.06
CA GLU A 90 -4.29 -12.19 -1.26
C GLU A 90 -3.98 -13.58 -0.72
N ARG A 91 -3.40 -14.45 -1.55
CA ARG A 91 -2.99 -15.79 -1.11
C ARG A 91 -1.92 -15.73 -0.03
N ILE A 92 -0.89 -14.93 -0.23
CA ILE A 92 0.20 -14.75 0.76
C ILE A 92 -0.37 -14.29 2.09
N THR A 93 -1.26 -13.29 2.05
CA THR A 93 -1.86 -12.74 3.27
C THR A 93 -2.81 -13.74 3.94
N THR A 94 -3.58 -14.50 3.18
CA THR A 94 -4.45 -15.54 3.72
C THR A 94 -3.61 -16.60 4.43
N ASP A 95 -2.53 -17.07 3.80
CA ASP A 95 -1.62 -18.07 4.42
C ASP A 95 -0.93 -17.51 5.68
N ALA A 96 -0.59 -16.22 5.69
CA ALA A 96 0.02 -15.57 6.85
C ALA A 96 -0.94 -15.40 8.03
N LEU A 97 -2.22 -15.17 7.75
CA LEU A 97 -3.22 -14.81 8.76
C LEU A 97 -4.20 -15.95 9.10
N GLU A 98 -4.02 -17.16 8.57
CA GLU A 98 -4.92 -18.29 8.78
C GLU A 98 -5.14 -18.58 10.27
N ASP A 99 -4.08 -18.50 11.07
CA ASP A 99 -4.10 -18.76 12.51
C ASP A 99 -3.99 -17.47 13.36
N HIS A 100 -4.11 -16.29 12.74
CA HIS A 100 -3.92 -15.02 13.42
C HIS A 100 -5.25 -14.48 13.96
N CYS A 101 -5.34 -14.38 15.28
CA CYS A 101 -6.48 -13.77 15.98
C CYS A 101 -6.20 -12.29 16.25
N GLY A 102 -6.70 -11.39 15.40
CA GLY A 102 -6.55 -9.94 15.58
C GLY A 102 -7.38 -9.41 16.73
N THR A 103 -6.79 -8.53 17.55
CA THR A 103 -7.47 -7.88 18.69
C THR A 103 -8.09 -6.54 18.32
N VAL A 104 -7.68 -5.95 17.19
CA VAL A 104 -8.22 -4.68 16.70
C VAL A 104 -9.62 -4.89 16.11
N ASN A 105 -10.61 -4.15 16.62
CA ASN A 105 -11.99 -4.27 16.19
C ASN A 105 -12.53 -2.94 15.64
N ILE A 106 -13.18 -2.99 14.47
CA ILE A 106 -13.89 -1.86 13.88
C ILE A 106 -15.34 -2.27 13.60
N GLY A 107 -16.28 -1.62 14.28
CA GLY A 107 -17.70 -1.95 14.12
C GLY A 107 -18.06 -3.39 14.49
N GLY A 108 -17.37 -3.98 15.48
CA GLY A 108 -17.58 -5.36 15.94
C GLY A 108 -16.93 -6.44 15.07
N ARG A 109 -16.14 -6.05 14.06
CA ARG A 109 -15.39 -6.99 13.20
C ARG A 109 -13.89 -6.87 13.48
N PRO A 110 -13.17 -7.99 13.69
CA PRO A 110 -11.73 -7.95 13.81
C PRO A 110 -11.10 -7.55 12.48
N ILE A 111 -10.13 -6.64 12.54
CA ILE A 111 -9.36 -6.18 11.38
C ILE A 111 -7.89 -6.30 11.74
N THR A 112 -7.17 -7.08 10.96
CA THR A 112 -5.73 -7.32 11.14
C THR A 112 -4.87 -6.54 10.17
N ASN A 113 -5.45 -6.14 9.03
CA ASN A 113 -4.72 -5.39 8.01
C ASN A 113 -5.65 -4.56 7.12
N LEU A 114 -5.07 -3.51 6.53
CA LEU A 114 -5.66 -2.69 5.47
C LEU A 114 -4.71 -2.73 4.28
N ARG A 115 -5.22 -3.02 3.07
CA ARG A 115 -4.39 -3.20 1.89
C ARG A 115 -4.88 -2.39 0.70
N PHE A 116 -3.93 -1.84 -0.02
CA PHE A 116 -4.15 -1.21 -1.32
C PHE A 116 -2.98 -1.54 -2.23
N ALA A 117 -3.16 -2.48 -3.16
CA ALA A 117 -2.10 -3.06 -3.99
C ALA A 117 -0.97 -3.63 -3.10
N ASP A 118 0.27 -3.14 -3.26
CA ASP A 118 1.44 -3.52 -2.47
C ASP A 118 1.55 -2.81 -1.12
N ASP A 119 0.85 -1.68 -0.95
CA ASP A 119 0.80 -0.96 0.32
C ASP A 119 -0.06 -1.74 1.34
N THR A 120 0.56 -2.25 2.39
CA THR A 120 -0.12 -3.01 3.45
C THR A 120 0.12 -2.35 4.80
N ASP A 121 -0.95 -2.06 5.53
CA ASP A 121 -0.92 -1.61 6.93
C ASP A 121 -1.43 -2.74 7.83
N GLY A 122 -0.53 -3.38 8.58
CA GLY A 122 -0.88 -4.37 9.59
C GLY A 122 -1.26 -3.69 10.90
N LEU A 123 -2.33 -4.17 11.54
CA LEU A 123 -2.93 -3.60 12.74
C LEU A 123 -2.89 -4.60 13.89
N ALA A 124 -2.44 -4.17 15.05
CA ALA A 124 -2.39 -4.97 16.26
C ALA A 124 -2.73 -4.14 17.51
N GLY A 125 -3.32 -4.77 18.51
CA GLY A 125 -3.64 -4.13 19.79
C GLY A 125 -2.48 -4.14 20.79
N ASN A 126 -1.40 -4.87 20.51
CA ASN A 126 -0.19 -4.91 21.33
C ASN A 126 1.05 -5.30 20.51
N GLU A 127 2.24 -5.06 21.09
CA GLU A 127 3.53 -5.35 20.41
C GLU A 127 3.75 -6.84 20.10
N CYS A 128 3.28 -7.75 20.96
CA CYS A 128 3.46 -9.18 20.76
C CYS A 128 2.68 -9.66 19.55
N GLU A 129 1.46 -9.17 19.40
CA GLU A 129 0.61 -9.44 18.24
C GLU A 129 1.21 -8.85 16.97
N LEU A 130 1.72 -7.60 17.02
CA LEU A 130 2.38 -6.98 15.87
C LEU A 130 3.62 -7.77 15.42
N ALA A 131 4.45 -8.20 16.38
CA ALA A 131 5.65 -8.99 16.09
C ALA A 131 5.28 -10.34 15.43
N SER A 132 4.25 -11.03 15.95
CA SER A 132 3.75 -12.29 15.38
C SER A 132 3.20 -12.09 13.97
N LEU A 133 2.43 -11.02 13.74
CA LEU A 133 1.89 -10.68 12.42
C LEU A 133 3.00 -10.43 11.39
N VAL A 134 4.02 -9.68 11.75
CA VAL A 134 5.17 -9.41 10.87
C VAL A 134 5.93 -10.68 10.57
N GLU A 135 6.20 -11.53 11.57
CA GLU A 135 6.90 -12.81 11.39
C GLU A 135 6.14 -13.76 10.46
N GLN A 136 4.83 -13.89 10.65
CA GLN A 136 3.97 -14.73 9.81
C GLN A 136 3.93 -14.22 8.37
N LEU A 137 3.80 -12.89 8.16
CA LEU A 137 3.83 -12.28 6.84
C LEU A 137 5.19 -12.44 6.15
N ASP A 138 6.29 -12.26 6.86
CA ASP A 138 7.65 -12.43 6.31
C ASP A 138 7.88 -13.89 5.87
N LYS A 139 7.49 -14.84 6.71
CA LYS A 139 7.56 -16.27 6.40
C LYS A 139 6.69 -16.66 5.20
N ALA A 140 5.43 -16.24 5.19
CA ALA A 140 4.51 -16.51 4.09
C ALA A 140 5.00 -15.88 2.79
N SER A 141 5.44 -14.63 2.83
CA SER A 141 5.98 -13.91 1.67
C SER A 141 7.20 -14.61 1.09
N SER A 142 8.11 -15.03 1.94
CA SER A 142 9.34 -15.75 1.54
C SER A 142 9.04 -17.07 0.83
N ASN A 143 7.99 -17.81 1.23
CA ASN A 143 7.55 -19.04 0.58
C ASN A 143 7.11 -18.80 -0.88
N PHE A 144 6.69 -17.60 -1.22
CA PHE A 144 6.27 -17.19 -2.57
C PHE A 144 7.34 -16.38 -3.31
N GLY A 145 8.55 -16.27 -2.76
CA GLY A 145 9.66 -15.50 -3.37
C GLY A 145 9.51 -13.98 -3.25
N MET A 146 8.54 -13.54 -2.43
CA MET A 146 8.40 -12.12 -2.09
C MET A 146 9.31 -11.78 -0.91
N GLU A 147 9.79 -10.54 -0.85
CA GLU A 147 10.69 -10.07 0.20
C GLU A 147 10.19 -8.74 0.76
N ILE A 148 10.01 -8.68 2.07
CA ILE A 148 9.66 -7.45 2.77
C ILE A 148 10.91 -6.56 2.88
N SER A 149 10.78 -5.26 2.59
CA SER A 149 11.84 -4.28 2.73
C SER A 149 11.90 -3.77 4.16
N ALA A 150 12.84 -4.23 4.97
CA ALA A 150 13.03 -3.73 6.33
C ALA A 150 13.34 -2.22 6.39
N GLU A 151 14.02 -1.70 5.37
CA GLU A 151 14.37 -0.28 5.28
C GLU A 151 13.14 0.62 5.10
N LYS A 152 12.19 0.20 4.25
CA LYS A 152 10.99 0.98 3.92
C LYS A 152 9.80 0.66 4.84
N THR A 153 9.76 -0.54 5.39
CA THR A 153 8.75 -0.94 6.38
C THR A 153 8.94 -0.12 7.66
N LYS A 154 7.86 0.40 8.21
CA LYS A 154 7.88 1.23 9.41
C LYS A 154 6.83 0.78 10.40
N ILE A 155 7.13 0.95 11.68
CA ILE A 155 6.20 0.71 12.78
C ILE A 155 5.78 2.06 13.36
N MET A 156 4.52 2.17 13.75
CA MET A 156 4.00 3.32 14.46
C MET A 156 3.06 2.86 15.56
N THR A 157 3.15 3.48 16.74
CA THR A 157 2.29 3.18 17.87
C THR A 157 1.84 4.47 18.54
N ASN A 158 0.61 4.47 19.05
CA ASN A 158 0.10 5.53 19.90
C ASN A 158 0.40 5.30 21.40
N SER A 159 1.11 4.21 21.73
CA SER A 159 1.53 3.94 23.11
C SER A 159 2.54 4.99 23.59
N LYS A 160 2.38 5.43 24.82
CA LYS A 160 3.32 6.36 25.49
C LYS A 160 4.50 5.62 26.13
N GLU A 161 4.39 4.29 26.27
CA GLU A 161 5.49 3.48 26.77
C GLU A 161 6.50 3.19 25.65
N PRO A 162 7.80 3.21 25.97
CA PRO A 162 8.82 2.82 25.00
C PRO A 162 8.65 1.35 24.59
N SER A 163 8.78 1.08 23.31
CA SER A 163 8.73 -0.29 22.77
C SER A 163 9.71 -1.19 23.49
N LYS A 164 9.22 -2.33 23.98
CA LYS A 164 10.02 -3.34 24.73
C LYS A 164 10.56 -4.42 23.79
N LYS A 165 10.03 -4.52 22.56
CA LYS A 165 10.38 -5.55 21.59
C LYS A 165 10.95 -4.96 20.31
N GLU A 166 12.12 -5.43 19.91
CA GLU A 166 12.65 -5.18 18.57
C GLU A 166 11.95 -6.11 17.57
N ILE A 167 11.18 -5.53 16.65
CA ILE A 167 10.56 -6.28 15.56
C ILE A 167 11.55 -6.32 14.39
N LYS A 168 11.80 -7.51 13.87
CA LYS A 168 12.80 -7.75 12.83
C LYS A 168 12.17 -8.39 11.60
N VAL A 169 12.65 -8.01 10.43
CA VAL A 169 12.38 -8.64 9.14
C VAL A 169 13.74 -8.98 8.51
N ASN A 170 13.93 -10.22 8.08
CA ASN A 170 15.20 -10.68 7.53
C ASN A 170 16.42 -10.36 8.43
N GLY A 171 16.24 -10.41 9.76
CA GLY A 171 17.27 -10.09 10.74
C GLY A 171 17.56 -8.61 10.95
N GLN A 172 16.93 -7.72 10.22
CA GLN A 172 17.05 -6.26 10.35
C GLN A 172 15.92 -5.69 11.21
N ILE A 173 16.25 -4.77 12.12
CA ILE A 173 15.27 -4.09 12.99
C ILE A 173 14.47 -3.11 12.14
N ILE A 174 13.14 -3.14 12.30
CA ILE A 174 12.25 -2.16 11.66
C ILE A 174 12.23 -0.88 12.50
N GLU A 175 12.35 0.25 11.81
CA GLU A 175 12.33 1.58 12.44
C GLU A 175 10.92 1.94 12.94
N SER A 176 10.86 2.46 14.18
CA SER A 176 9.64 3.06 14.72
C SER A 176 9.58 4.54 14.38
N VAL A 177 8.43 5.01 13.89
CA VAL A 177 8.22 6.38 13.44
C VAL A 177 6.97 6.98 14.10
N THR A 178 6.97 8.30 14.31
CA THR A 178 5.81 9.05 14.85
C THR A 178 4.87 9.54 13.75
N LYS A 179 5.32 9.50 12.49
CA LYS A 179 4.52 9.86 11.32
C LYS A 179 4.93 9.02 10.12
N PHE A 180 3.96 8.62 9.31
CA PHE A 180 4.20 7.87 8.08
C PHE A 180 3.26 8.33 6.96
N LYS A 181 3.78 8.41 5.73
CA LYS A 181 2.97 8.75 4.55
C LYS A 181 2.37 7.48 3.96
N TYR A 182 1.09 7.25 4.16
CA TYR A 182 0.34 6.11 3.65
C TYR A 182 -0.76 6.56 2.69
N LEU A 183 -0.77 6.05 1.46
CA LEU A 183 -1.75 6.38 0.41
C LEU A 183 -1.95 7.89 0.20
N GLY A 184 -0.85 8.65 0.31
CA GLY A 184 -0.86 10.10 0.12
C GLY A 184 -1.37 10.92 1.31
N LEU A 185 -1.72 10.27 2.42
CA LEU A 185 -2.02 10.87 3.71
C LEU A 185 -0.82 10.75 4.64
N ILE A 186 -0.61 11.73 5.52
CA ILE A 186 0.35 11.58 6.61
C ILE A 186 -0.44 11.09 7.84
N VAL A 187 -0.16 9.87 8.25
CA VAL A 187 -0.69 9.29 9.50
C VAL A 187 0.26 9.69 10.62
N TYR A 188 -0.29 10.14 11.74
CA TYR A 188 0.46 10.51 12.94
C TYR A 188 0.01 9.62 14.10
N ASP A 189 0.92 9.30 15.01
CA ASP A 189 0.64 8.57 16.25
C ASP A 189 -0.32 9.31 17.18
N GLU A 190 -0.31 10.64 17.15
CA GLU A 190 -1.23 11.53 17.90
C GLU A 190 -2.61 11.69 17.25
N GLY A 191 -2.87 11.06 16.08
CA GLY A 191 -4.15 11.14 15.36
C GLY A 191 -4.15 12.04 14.13
N SER A 192 -5.33 12.25 13.55
CA SER A 192 -5.50 12.89 12.23
C SER A 192 -5.48 14.42 12.26
N LYS A 193 -5.51 15.04 13.44
CA LYS A 193 -5.62 16.51 13.58
C LYS A 193 -4.51 17.28 12.85
N PRO A 194 -3.20 16.90 12.94
CA PRO A 194 -2.13 17.60 12.23
C PRO A 194 -2.30 17.54 10.70
N GLU A 195 -2.71 16.39 10.17
CA GLU A 195 -2.96 16.22 8.73
C GLU A 195 -4.13 17.08 8.24
N ILE A 196 -5.24 17.11 8.98
CA ILE A 196 -6.41 17.94 8.66
C ILE A 196 -6.01 19.42 8.60
N LEU A 197 -5.28 19.90 9.59
CA LEU A 197 -4.81 21.29 9.64
C LEU A 197 -3.86 21.61 8.48
N SER A 198 -2.95 20.70 8.15
CA SER A 198 -2.06 20.83 6.99
C SER A 198 -2.83 20.95 5.68
N ARG A 199 -3.86 20.10 5.48
CA ARG A 199 -4.71 20.13 4.27
C ARG A 199 -5.54 21.40 4.19
N ILE A 200 -6.09 21.86 5.29
CA ILE A 200 -6.79 23.15 5.33
C ILE A 200 -5.85 24.28 4.93
N ALA A 201 -4.62 24.32 5.46
CA ALA A 201 -3.64 25.33 5.12
C ALA A 201 -3.25 25.27 3.62
N GLN A 202 -2.99 24.09 3.08
CA GLN A 202 -2.68 23.87 1.66
C GLN A 202 -3.83 24.33 0.76
N THR A 203 -5.07 23.98 1.11
CA THR A 203 -6.27 24.37 0.37
C THR A 203 -6.44 25.89 0.39
N THR A 204 -6.28 26.51 1.55
CA THR A 204 -6.35 27.96 1.71
C THR A 204 -5.29 28.67 0.87
N ALA A 205 -4.05 28.20 0.92
CA ALA A 205 -2.95 28.73 0.10
C ALA A 205 -3.22 28.60 -1.40
N ALA A 206 -3.77 27.44 -1.83
CA ALA A 206 -4.12 27.22 -3.23
C ALA A 206 -5.27 28.12 -3.70
N LEU A 207 -6.27 28.36 -2.86
CA LEU A 207 -7.41 29.26 -3.17
C LEU A 207 -7.01 30.73 -3.18
N THR A 208 -5.97 31.11 -2.44
CA THR A 208 -5.50 32.52 -2.43
C THR A 208 -4.63 32.86 -3.64
N LYS A 209 -3.92 31.91 -4.24
CA LYS A 209 -3.09 32.14 -5.44
C LYS A 209 -3.86 32.78 -6.61
N PRO A 210 -5.07 32.32 -7.00
CA PRO A 210 -5.84 32.91 -8.08
C PRO A 210 -6.72 34.09 -7.62
N LYS A 211 -6.36 34.83 -6.55
CA LYS A 211 -7.07 36.02 -6.10
C LYS A 211 -7.42 37.01 -7.23
N PRO A 212 -6.54 37.23 -8.25
CA PRO A 212 -6.89 38.08 -9.40
C PRO A 212 -8.10 37.56 -10.18
N ILE A 213 -8.27 36.23 -10.30
CA ILE A 213 -9.44 35.64 -10.98
C ILE A 213 -10.70 35.83 -10.15
N TRP A 214 -10.60 35.60 -8.83
CA TRP A 214 -11.74 35.73 -7.93
C TRP A 214 -12.24 37.20 -7.84
N SER A 215 -11.32 38.14 -7.88
CA SER A 215 -11.63 39.59 -7.80
C SER A 215 -12.05 40.18 -9.14
N ASN A 216 -11.86 39.49 -10.27
CA ASN A 216 -12.21 40.01 -11.59
C ASN A 216 -13.72 40.00 -11.80
N LYS A 217 -14.32 41.18 -11.94
CA LYS A 217 -15.76 41.37 -12.15
C LYS A 217 -16.24 40.93 -13.55
N ASN A 218 -15.34 40.84 -14.53
CA ASN A 218 -15.66 40.43 -15.90
C ASN A 218 -15.78 38.89 -16.07
N ILE A 219 -15.42 38.14 -15.06
CA ILE A 219 -15.56 36.66 -15.07
C ILE A 219 -16.85 36.27 -14.35
N ALA A 220 -17.74 35.60 -15.08
CA ALA A 220 -19.01 35.12 -14.54
C ALA A 220 -18.80 34.19 -13.33
N ILE A 221 -19.68 34.26 -12.35
CA ILE A 221 -19.66 33.47 -11.13
C ILE A 221 -19.67 31.95 -11.47
N SER A 222 -20.47 31.56 -12.47
CA SER A 222 -20.52 30.17 -12.94
C SER A 222 -19.17 29.65 -13.39
N SER A 223 -18.37 30.46 -14.09
CA SER A 223 -17.00 30.09 -14.50
C SER A 223 -16.07 30.01 -13.31
N LYS A 224 -16.19 30.91 -12.33
CA LYS A 224 -15.41 30.83 -11.08
C LYS A 224 -15.71 29.55 -10.30
N ILE A 225 -16.99 29.18 -10.17
CA ILE A 225 -17.39 27.92 -9.50
C ILE A 225 -16.85 26.69 -10.24
N ARG A 226 -16.93 26.68 -11.59
CA ARG A 226 -16.36 25.58 -12.40
C ARG A 226 -14.86 25.40 -12.24
N LEU A 227 -14.11 26.45 -11.95
CA LEU A 227 -12.69 26.39 -11.61
C LEU A 227 -12.46 25.95 -10.16
N LEU A 228 -13.34 26.34 -9.24
CA LEU A 228 -13.18 26.08 -7.81
C LEU A 228 -13.42 24.60 -7.47
N VAL A 229 -14.41 23.96 -8.11
CA VAL A 229 -14.78 22.55 -7.82
C VAL A 229 -13.62 21.57 -8.06
N PRO A 230 -12.95 21.53 -9.22
CA PRO A 230 -11.81 20.65 -9.43
C PRO A 230 -10.64 20.95 -8.49
N TRP A 231 -10.41 22.22 -8.17
CA TRP A 231 -9.33 22.64 -7.29
C TRP A 231 -9.58 22.22 -5.84
N SER A 232 -10.79 22.40 -5.32
CA SER A 232 -11.14 21.94 -3.97
C SER A 232 -11.09 20.43 -3.87
N CYS A 233 -11.62 19.70 -4.84
CA CYS A 233 -11.55 18.24 -4.88
C CYS A 233 -10.12 17.71 -4.89
N GLN A 234 -9.19 18.36 -5.56
CA GLN A 234 -7.78 17.93 -5.63
C GLN A 234 -7.06 17.98 -4.27
N PHE A 235 -7.49 18.87 -3.36
CA PHE A 235 -6.87 19.01 -2.04
C PHE A 235 -7.64 18.27 -0.93
N PHE A 236 -8.95 18.06 -1.09
CA PHE A 236 -9.77 17.32 -0.13
C PHE A 236 -9.91 15.84 -0.45
N SER A 237 -9.84 15.43 -1.73
CA SER A 237 -9.80 14.02 -2.10
C SER A 237 -8.43 13.43 -1.74
N MET A 238 -8.43 12.18 -1.31
CA MET A 238 -7.19 11.39 -1.25
C MET A 238 -6.52 11.47 -2.63
N PRO A 239 -5.23 11.79 -2.72
CA PRO A 239 -4.53 11.67 -3.98
C PRO A 239 -4.56 10.18 -4.36
N VAL A 240 -5.33 9.86 -5.39
CA VAL A 240 -5.17 8.59 -6.08
C VAL A 240 -3.72 8.57 -6.53
N SER A 241 -2.95 7.64 -5.97
CA SER A 241 -1.54 7.48 -6.33
C SER A 241 -1.49 7.28 -7.85
N ARG A 242 -1.03 8.30 -8.57
CA ARG A 242 -0.59 8.08 -9.96
C ARG A 242 0.69 7.27 -9.83
N GLY A 243 0.58 5.97 -10.07
CA GLY A 243 1.74 5.11 -10.19
C GLY A 243 2.69 5.71 -11.22
N HIS A 244 3.92 5.90 -10.81
CA HIS A 244 5.06 6.15 -11.68
C HIS A 244 5.72 4.84 -12.04
#